data_9462f530a16f24183ced4dcab0a9e7df
#
_entry.id   9462f530a16f24183ced4dcab0a9e7df
#
_cell.length_a   1.000
_cell.length_b   1.000
_cell.length_c   1.000
_cell.angle_alpha   90.00
_cell.angle_beta   90.00
_cell.angle_gamma   90.00
#
_symmetry.space_group_name_H-M   'P 1'
#
loop_
_entity.id
_entity.type
_entity.pdbx_description
1 polymer ?
#
loop_
_entity_poly.entity_id
_entity_poly.type
_entity_poly.pdbx_seq_one_letter_code
_entity_poly.pdbx_strand_id
1 'polypeptide(L)'
;MRESIDAFLAQQAIAVVGVSRTRGFANGALRALRSKGYRAYPVNARADSVEGERCYRRLDDLPERVGAALVVVPPQDGASVVADCARLGIRHVWLQQGASSDDALAFGRAHGLDLVHDRCILMYASPRGAHRLHRWVRELRGRL
;
A
#
# COMPACT_ATOMS: atom_id res chain seq x y z
N MET A 1 -11.27 -9.21 -8.19
CA MET A 1 -10.21 -9.12 -7.14
C MET A 1 -8.81 -9.39 -7.69
N ARG A 2 -8.65 -10.41 -8.51
CA ARG A 2 -7.32 -10.73 -9.08
C ARG A 2 -6.76 -9.59 -9.93
N GLU A 3 -7.59 -9.00 -10.75
CA GLU A 3 -7.17 -7.87 -11.59
C GLU A 3 -6.74 -6.68 -10.75
N SER A 4 -7.45 -6.42 -9.64
CA SER A 4 -7.10 -5.33 -8.74
C SER A 4 -5.78 -5.59 -8.02
N ILE A 5 -5.51 -6.83 -7.66
CA ILE A 5 -4.24 -7.24 -7.05
C ILE A 5 -3.10 -7.01 -8.05
N ASP A 6 -3.26 -7.47 -9.28
CA ASP A 6 -2.23 -7.33 -10.31
C ASP A 6 -1.99 -5.85 -10.64
N ALA A 7 -3.03 -5.04 -10.71
CA ALA A 7 -2.91 -3.62 -10.98
C ALA A 7 -2.17 -2.88 -9.85
N PHE A 8 -2.45 -3.25 -8.59
CA PHE A 8 -1.73 -2.70 -7.44
C PHE A 8 -0.24 -3.05 -7.53
N LEU A 9 0.07 -4.31 -7.75
CA LEU A 9 1.45 -4.79 -7.80
C LEU A 9 2.23 -4.28 -9.01
N ALA A 10 1.56 -3.74 -10.00
CA ALA A 10 2.20 -3.12 -11.16
C ALA A 10 2.67 -1.69 -10.89
N GLN A 11 2.24 -1.07 -9.80
CA GLN A 11 2.67 0.28 -9.44
C GLN A 11 4.10 0.26 -8.92
N GLN A 12 4.90 1.24 -9.31
CA GLN A 12 6.31 1.30 -8.89
C GLN A 12 6.50 2.01 -7.57
N ALA A 13 5.66 2.98 -7.26
CA ALA A 13 5.72 3.76 -6.03
C ALA A 13 4.48 3.51 -5.19
N ILE A 14 4.68 3.14 -3.94
CA ILE A 14 3.61 2.72 -3.03
C ILE A 14 3.77 3.43 -1.69
N ALA A 15 2.69 4.04 -1.21
CA ALA A 15 2.65 4.56 0.15
C ALA A 15 2.25 3.43 1.10
N VAL A 16 2.93 3.31 2.22
CA VAL A 16 2.59 2.35 3.27
C VAL A 16 2.10 3.12 4.48
N VAL A 17 0.77 3.15 4.65
CA VAL A 17 0.12 3.95 5.69
C VAL A 17 -0.14 3.09 6.92
N GLY A 18 0.33 3.56 8.07
CA GLY A 18 0.14 2.85 9.33
C GLY A 18 1.40 2.23 9.89
N VAL A 19 2.57 2.63 9.41
CA VAL A 19 3.84 2.17 9.98
C VAL A 19 3.95 2.63 11.43
N SER A 20 4.65 1.84 12.24
CA SER A 20 4.88 2.13 13.67
C SER A 20 6.28 2.70 13.87
N ARG A 21 6.45 3.52 14.91
CA ARG A 21 7.78 4.03 15.27
C ARG A 21 8.74 2.92 15.64
N THR A 22 8.24 1.84 16.18
CA THR A 22 9.07 0.73 16.68
C THR A 22 8.94 -0.50 15.81
N ARG A 23 7.84 -1.22 15.93
CA ARG A 23 7.58 -2.46 15.21
C ARG A 23 6.13 -2.51 14.78
N GLY A 24 5.86 -3.23 13.71
CA GLY A 24 4.51 -3.46 13.29
C GLY A 24 4.46 -4.18 11.96
N PHE A 25 3.28 -4.66 11.62
CA PHE A 25 3.05 -5.34 10.36
C PHE A 25 3.42 -4.44 9.17
N ALA A 26 3.02 -3.19 9.20
CA ALA A 26 3.29 -2.25 8.12
C ALA A 26 4.78 -2.04 7.89
N ASN A 27 5.58 -2.05 8.98
CA ASN A 27 7.03 -1.92 8.87
C ASN A 27 7.62 -3.12 8.12
N GLY A 28 7.16 -4.33 8.43
CA GLY A 28 7.59 -5.52 7.72
C GLY A 28 7.17 -5.51 6.25
N ALA A 29 5.96 -5.06 5.97
CA ALA A 29 5.47 -4.92 4.61
C ALA A 29 6.29 -3.88 3.81
N LEU A 30 6.63 -2.76 4.45
CA LEU A 30 7.49 -1.74 3.86
C LEU A 30 8.83 -2.33 3.42
N ARG A 31 9.47 -3.09 4.31
CA ARG A 31 10.75 -3.75 3.99
C ARG A 31 10.59 -4.78 2.87
N ALA A 32 9.52 -5.58 2.92
CA ALA A 32 9.26 -6.59 1.92
C ALA A 32 9.06 -5.99 0.52
N LEU A 33 8.30 -4.90 0.44
CA LEU A 33 8.08 -4.21 -0.83
C LEU A 33 9.38 -3.63 -1.37
N ARG A 34 10.19 -3.01 -0.51
CA ARG A 34 11.48 -2.46 -0.91
C ARG A 34 12.44 -3.53 -1.40
N SER A 35 12.45 -4.69 -0.76
CA SER A 35 13.31 -5.80 -1.19
C SER A 35 12.94 -6.31 -2.59
N LYS A 36 11.73 -6.03 -3.05
CA LYS A 36 11.27 -6.37 -4.39
C LYS A 36 11.47 -5.26 -5.42
N GLY A 37 12.04 -4.15 -5.00
CA GLY A 37 12.35 -3.04 -5.91
C GLY A 37 11.30 -1.94 -5.97
N TYR A 38 10.28 -2.00 -5.13
CA TYR A 38 9.29 -0.91 -5.05
C TYR A 38 9.88 0.29 -4.34
N ARG A 39 9.51 1.48 -4.79
CA ARG A 39 9.75 2.71 -4.03
C ARG A 39 8.59 2.85 -3.05
N ALA A 40 8.82 2.40 -1.82
CA ALA A 40 7.80 2.38 -0.78
C ALA A 40 8.10 3.44 0.28
N TYR A 41 7.09 4.22 0.64
CA TYR A 41 7.21 5.37 1.53
C TYR A 41 6.38 5.17 2.79
N PRO A 42 7.01 5.29 3.98
CA PRO A 42 6.27 5.15 5.23
C PRO A 42 5.46 6.39 5.56
N VAL A 43 4.21 6.18 5.98
CA VAL A 43 3.30 7.26 6.37
C VAL A 43 2.74 6.96 7.75
N ASN A 44 2.90 7.92 8.68
CA ASN A 44 2.33 7.86 10.01
C ASN A 44 2.06 9.30 10.48
N ALA A 45 0.81 9.60 10.84
CA ALA A 45 0.38 10.95 11.23
C ALA A 45 1.10 11.49 12.46
N ARG A 46 1.76 10.65 13.25
CA ARG A 46 2.37 11.01 14.53
C ARG A 46 3.88 10.83 14.57
N ALA A 47 4.53 10.57 13.45
CA ALA A 47 5.95 10.30 13.43
C ALA A 47 6.65 11.00 12.28
N ASP A 48 7.82 11.58 12.56
CA ASP A 48 8.69 12.17 11.54
C ASP A 48 9.74 11.17 11.07
N SER A 49 10.00 10.14 11.86
CA SER A 49 10.94 9.08 11.50
C SER A 49 10.44 7.72 11.96
N VAL A 50 10.79 6.70 11.20
CA VAL A 50 10.46 5.31 11.48
C VAL A 50 11.69 4.48 11.11
N GLU A 51 12.17 3.68 12.04
CA GLU A 51 13.32 2.79 11.82
C GLU A 51 14.55 3.54 11.25
N GLY A 52 14.79 4.76 11.75
CA GLY A 52 15.95 5.55 11.35
C GLY A 52 15.82 6.27 10.02
N GLU A 53 14.66 6.26 9.39
CA GLU A 53 14.45 6.97 8.14
C GLU A 53 13.29 7.96 8.25
N ARG A 54 13.24 8.86 7.29
CA ARG A 54 12.14 9.83 7.23
C ARG A 54 10.81 9.14 7.03
N CYS A 55 9.84 9.52 7.87
CA CYS A 55 8.45 9.12 7.75
C CYS A 55 7.63 10.35 7.40
N TYR A 56 6.65 10.18 6.53
CA TYR A 56 5.77 11.27 6.13
C TYR A 56 4.50 11.24 6.96
N ARG A 57 4.11 12.40 7.48
CA ARG A 57 2.90 12.47 8.32
C ARG A 57 1.63 12.38 7.52
N ARG A 58 1.68 12.78 6.26
CA ARG A 58 0.52 12.81 5.37
C ARG A 58 0.89 12.30 4.00
N LEU A 59 -0.09 11.73 3.31
CA LEU A 59 0.09 11.34 1.90
C LEU A 59 0.44 12.55 1.02
N ASP A 60 -0.03 13.74 1.40
CA ASP A 60 0.27 14.99 0.70
C ASP A 60 1.77 15.32 0.68
N ASP A 61 2.52 14.83 1.67
CA ASP A 61 3.93 15.21 1.87
C ASP A 61 4.91 14.31 1.12
N LEU A 62 4.43 13.29 0.42
CA LEU A 62 5.30 12.34 -0.27
C LEU A 62 6.15 13.03 -1.35
N PRO A 63 7.41 12.57 -1.55
CA PRO A 63 8.34 13.23 -2.47
C PRO A 63 8.03 12.99 -3.95
N GLU A 64 7.12 12.08 -4.26
CA GLU A 64 6.68 11.82 -5.63
C GLU A 64 5.22 11.38 -5.61
N ARG A 65 4.60 11.38 -6.76
CA ARG A 65 3.27 10.79 -6.91
C ARG A 65 3.38 9.27 -6.78
N VAL A 66 2.51 8.69 -5.97
CA VAL A 66 2.43 7.24 -5.84
C VAL A 66 1.15 6.76 -6.53
N GLY A 67 1.24 5.60 -7.17
CA GLY A 67 0.08 5.01 -7.84
C GLY A 67 -0.75 4.14 -6.92
N ALA A 68 -0.21 3.78 -5.76
CA ALA A 68 -0.85 2.83 -4.86
C ALA A 68 -0.60 3.18 -3.40
N ALA A 69 -1.51 2.75 -2.54
CA ALA A 69 -1.36 2.86 -1.09
C ALA A 69 -1.75 1.54 -0.43
N LEU A 70 -0.86 1.03 0.42
CA LEU A 70 -1.14 -0.07 1.32
C LEU A 70 -1.58 0.54 2.64
N VAL A 71 -2.80 0.22 3.08
CA VAL A 71 -3.42 0.82 4.26
C VAL A 71 -3.47 -0.21 5.39
N VAL A 72 -2.71 0.05 6.44
CA VAL A 72 -2.60 -0.82 7.61
C VAL A 72 -2.96 0.01 8.84
N VAL A 73 -4.24 0.31 8.97
CA VAL A 73 -4.76 1.12 10.08
C VAL A 73 -5.97 0.41 10.67
N PRO A 74 -6.38 0.76 11.90
CA PRO A 74 -7.62 0.21 12.45
C PRO A 74 -8.81 0.51 11.53
N PRO A 75 -9.85 -0.35 11.49
CA PRO A 75 -10.98 -0.17 10.57
C PRO A 75 -11.66 1.20 10.68
N GLN A 76 -11.70 1.79 11.88
CA GLN A 76 -12.31 3.09 12.09
C GLN A 76 -11.55 4.24 11.42
N ASP A 77 -10.28 4.03 11.09
CA ASP A 77 -9.44 5.05 10.44
C ASP A 77 -9.33 4.85 8.92
N GLY A 78 -9.78 3.71 8.42
CA GLY A 78 -9.62 3.34 7.02
C GLY A 78 -10.32 4.28 6.05
N ALA A 79 -11.54 4.69 6.37
CA ALA A 79 -12.32 5.55 5.48
C ALA A 79 -11.65 6.91 5.25
N SER A 80 -11.04 7.48 6.30
CA SER A 80 -10.31 8.74 6.20
C SER A 80 -9.11 8.61 5.26
N VAL A 81 -8.37 7.52 5.36
CA VAL A 81 -7.21 7.28 4.48
C VAL A 81 -7.65 7.07 3.03
N VAL A 82 -8.73 6.32 2.82
CA VAL A 82 -9.29 6.10 1.49
C VAL A 82 -9.75 7.44 0.87
N ALA A 83 -10.34 8.33 1.68
CA ALA A 83 -10.73 9.65 1.23
C ALA A 83 -9.52 10.48 0.77
N ASP A 84 -8.42 10.43 1.51
CA ASP A 84 -7.19 11.12 1.14
C ASP A 84 -6.64 10.54 -0.18
N CYS A 85 -6.68 9.24 -0.35
CA CYS A 85 -6.24 8.61 -1.60
C CYS A 85 -7.07 9.11 -2.78
N ALA A 86 -8.39 9.18 -2.62
CA ALA A 86 -9.26 9.68 -3.69
C ALA A 86 -8.94 11.12 -4.04
N ARG A 87 -8.75 11.97 -3.04
CA ARG A 87 -8.43 13.39 -3.23
C ARG A 87 -7.10 13.59 -3.96
N LEU A 88 -6.12 12.74 -3.68
CA LEU A 88 -4.78 12.85 -4.25
C LEU A 88 -4.59 12.07 -5.56
N GLY A 89 -5.61 11.38 -6.03
CA GLY A 89 -5.53 10.59 -7.25
C GLY A 89 -4.76 9.29 -7.09
N ILE A 90 -4.63 8.77 -5.87
CA ILE A 90 -4.05 7.46 -5.61
C ILE A 90 -5.14 6.44 -5.84
N ARG A 91 -5.13 5.81 -7.00
CA ARG A 91 -6.23 5.00 -7.47
C ARG A 91 -6.26 3.57 -6.93
N HIS A 92 -5.08 2.98 -6.70
CA HIS A 92 -4.98 1.58 -6.28
C HIS A 92 -4.74 1.52 -4.79
N VAL A 93 -5.73 1.01 -4.05
CA VAL A 93 -5.70 1.00 -2.59
C VAL A 93 -5.88 -0.43 -2.09
N TRP A 94 -4.92 -0.87 -1.29
CA TRP A 94 -4.96 -2.18 -0.63
C TRP A 94 -5.26 -1.96 0.85
N LEU A 95 -6.47 -2.32 1.24
CA LEU A 95 -6.85 -2.33 2.64
C LEU A 95 -6.41 -3.67 3.22
N GLN A 96 -5.32 -3.63 3.99
CA GLN A 96 -4.75 -4.83 4.57
C GLN A 96 -5.80 -5.58 5.40
N GLN A 97 -5.67 -6.89 5.45
CA GLN A 97 -6.57 -7.75 6.22
C GLN A 97 -6.82 -7.17 7.62
N GLY A 98 -8.07 -6.90 7.95
CA GLY A 98 -8.47 -6.26 9.20
C GLY A 98 -8.56 -4.73 9.15
N ALA A 99 -8.16 -4.10 8.05
CA ALA A 99 -8.24 -2.64 7.92
C ALA A 99 -9.49 -2.16 7.19
N SER A 100 -10.21 -3.06 6.53
CA SER A 100 -11.38 -2.68 5.77
C SER A 100 -12.60 -2.44 6.67
N SER A 101 -13.48 -1.58 6.21
CA SER A 101 -14.79 -1.35 6.81
C SER A 101 -15.78 -1.11 5.67
N ASP A 102 -17.06 -1.27 5.97
CA ASP A 102 -18.09 -1.01 4.97
C ASP A 102 -18.03 0.44 4.47
N ASP A 103 -17.75 1.38 5.37
CA ASP A 103 -17.63 2.81 5.02
C ASP A 103 -16.44 3.05 4.08
N ALA A 104 -15.29 2.45 4.38
CA ALA A 104 -14.10 2.61 3.54
C ALA A 104 -14.33 2.02 2.15
N LEU A 105 -14.92 0.84 2.07
CA LEU A 105 -15.22 0.18 0.80
C LEU A 105 -16.23 0.97 -0.02
N ALA A 106 -17.30 1.42 0.62
CA ALA A 106 -18.34 2.19 -0.06
C ALA A 106 -17.79 3.52 -0.59
N PHE A 107 -16.99 4.21 0.22
CA PHE A 107 -16.37 5.46 -0.20
C PHE A 107 -15.44 5.26 -1.40
N GLY A 108 -14.58 4.27 -1.31
CA GLY A 108 -13.62 3.99 -2.37
C GLY A 108 -14.32 3.65 -3.69
N ARG A 109 -15.35 2.81 -3.63
CA ARG A 109 -16.14 2.44 -4.82
C ARG A 109 -16.85 3.65 -5.42
N ALA A 110 -17.44 4.48 -4.57
CA ALA A 110 -18.15 5.68 -5.03
C ALA A 110 -17.22 6.68 -5.72
N HIS A 111 -15.94 6.67 -5.40
CA HIS A 111 -14.95 7.58 -5.98
C HIS A 111 -14.05 6.91 -7.05
N GLY A 112 -14.44 5.74 -7.52
CA GLY A 112 -13.74 5.06 -8.61
C GLY A 112 -12.38 4.48 -8.27
N LEU A 113 -12.11 4.22 -6.99
CA LEU A 113 -10.87 3.60 -6.58
C LEU A 113 -10.90 2.09 -6.82
N ASP A 114 -9.74 1.55 -7.15
CA ASP A 114 -9.55 0.13 -7.34
C ASP A 114 -9.07 -0.47 -6.03
N LEU A 115 -9.94 -1.21 -5.35
CA LEU A 115 -9.72 -1.66 -3.99
C LEU A 115 -9.38 -3.15 -3.92
N VAL A 116 -8.37 -3.47 -3.11
CA VAL A 116 -8.10 -4.83 -2.65
C VAL A 116 -8.38 -4.87 -1.16
N HIS A 117 -9.12 -5.86 -0.70
CA HIS A 117 -9.42 -6.01 0.73
C HIS A 117 -9.50 -7.49 1.10
N ASP A 118 -9.44 -7.78 2.39
CA ASP A 118 -9.48 -9.14 2.94
C ASP A 118 -8.38 -10.05 2.39
N ARG A 119 -7.25 -9.45 2.02
CA ARG A 119 -6.07 -10.16 1.54
C ARG A 119 -4.84 -9.63 2.29
N CYS A 120 -3.87 -10.48 2.53
CA CYS A 120 -2.62 -10.09 3.14
C CYS A 120 -1.57 -9.80 2.05
N ILE A 121 -1.01 -8.59 2.07
CA ILE A 121 -0.01 -8.18 1.09
C ILE A 121 1.22 -9.11 1.10
N LEU A 122 1.57 -9.70 2.23
CA LEU A 122 2.73 -10.58 2.33
C LEU A 122 2.55 -11.89 1.56
N MET A 123 1.32 -12.27 1.26
CA MET A 123 1.05 -13.43 0.39
C MET A 123 1.54 -13.19 -1.03
N TYR A 124 1.69 -11.92 -1.41
CA TYR A 124 2.06 -11.51 -2.77
C TYR A 124 3.44 -10.85 -2.82
N ALA A 125 3.90 -10.29 -1.70
CA ALA A 125 5.17 -9.60 -1.57
C ALA A 125 6.23 -10.40 -0.81
N SER A 126 5.92 -11.64 -0.43
CA SER A 126 6.86 -12.51 0.28
C SER A 126 8.03 -12.92 -0.62
N PRO A 127 9.24 -13.05 -0.07
CA PRO A 127 10.39 -13.54 -0.83
C PRO A 127 10.32 -15.02 -1.19
N ARG A 128 9.35 -15.78 -0.67
CA ARG A 128 9.16 -17.20 -0.99
C ARG A 128 8.23 -17.35 -2.21
N GLY A 129 8.00 -18.52 -2.72
CA GLY A 129 7.10 -18.89 -3.83
C GLY A 129 6.47 -17.78 -4.67
N ALA A 130 5.63 -16.94 -4.06
CA ALA A 130 5.02 -15.82 -4.73
C ALA A 130 6.03 -14.81 -5.28
N HIS A 131 7.21 -14.74 -4.69
CA HIS A 131 8.30 -13.89 -5.15
C HIS A 131 8.78 -14.27 -6.56
N ARG A 132 8.96 -15.55 -6.83
CA ARG A 132 9.40 -16.01 -8.15
C ARG A 132 8.39 -15.65 -9.22
N LEU A 133 7.13 -15.90 -8.95
CA LEU A 133 6.08 -15.62 -9.91
C LEU A 133 5.97 -14.13 -10.20
N HIS A 134 6.00 -13.31 -9.17
CA HIS A 134 5.95 -11.86 -9.32
C HIS A 134 7.14 -11.32 -10.10
N ARG A 135 8.33 -11.78 -9.80
CA ARG A 135 9.54 -11.39 -10.51
C ARG A 135 9.46 -11.75 -11.98
N TRP A 136 9.02 -12.97 -12.28
CA TRP A 136 8.86 -13.44 -13.64
C TRP A 136 7.88 -12.57 -14.45
N VAL A 137 6.74 -12.25 -13.86
CA VAL A 137 5.75 -11.38 -14.50
C VAL A 137 6.33 -9.99 -14.76
N ARG A 138 7.07 -9.44 -13.82
CA ARG A 138 7.72 -8.14 -14.00
C ARG A 138 8.75 -8.17 -15.13
N GLU A 139 9.54 -9.20 -15.20
CA GLU A 139 10.54 -9.35 -16.27
C GLU A 139 9.88 -9.40 -17.63
N LEU A 140 8.79 -10.14 -17.76
CA LEU A 140 8.02 -10.20 -18.99
C LEU A 140 7.46 -8.83 -19.38
N ARG A 141 6.88 -8.12 -18.43
CA ARG A 141 6.32 -6.79 -18.68
C ARG A 141 7.40 -5.78 -19.03
N GLY A 142 8.56 -5.87 -18.41
CA GLY A 142 9.69 -5.00 -18.69
C GLY A 142 10.26 -5.18 -20.09
N ARG A 143 9.99 -6.28 -20.74
CA ARG A 143 10.43 -6.56 -22.10
C ARG A 143 9.41 -6.12 -23.15
N LEU A 144 8.22 -5.81 -22.72
CA LEU A 144 7.16 -5.34 -23.58
C LEU A 144 7.11 -3.83 -23.63
#